data_beef8afadeae724a93b7aaf68678e19c
#
_entry.id   beef8afadeae724a93b7aaf68678e19c
#
_cell.length_a   1.000
_cell.length_b   1.000
_cell.length_c   1.000
_cell.angle_alpha   90.00
_cell.angle_beta   90.00
_cell.angle_gamma   90.00
#
_symmetry.space_group_name_H-M   'P 1'
#
loop_
_entity.id
_entity.type
_entity.pdbx_description
1 polymer ?
#
loop_
_entity_poly.entity_id
_entity_poly.type
_entity_poly.pdbx_seq_one_letter_code
_entity_poly.pdbx_strand_id
1 'polypeptide(L)'
;MDAECFKQQYLPCHEKLYRIAFRLLGNACDAEDMVQEAYLKLWNKRDELAEVKNPESYSVVILKNLCFDFLRSAKDNIDDRAPEDLNIAGETSVATEIEIKDEFNRIKEVIFHLPRQQRQVMILRHVNDCSMEEIEKVTGLNAINIRVLLSRARKKIREQFNRKD
;
A
#
# COMPACT_ATOMS: atom_id res chain seq x y z
N MET A 1 -8.59 -7.41 -29.14
CA MET A 1 -7.57 -8.27 -28.52
C MET A 1 -8.19 -9.60 -28.14
N ASP A 2 -7.62 -10.67 -28.57
CA ASP A 2 -8.13 -12.00 -28.22
C ASP A 2 -7.58 -12.47 -26.87
N ALA A 3 -8.10 -13.59 -26.41
CA ALA A 3 -7.72 -14.11 -25.08
C ALA A 3 -6.24 -14.47 -24.99
N GLU A 4 -5.68 -15.01 -26.08
CA GLU A 4 -4.29 -15.43 -26.09
C GLU A 4 -3.35 -14.24 -25.98
N CYS A 5 -3.62 -13.20 -26.75
CA CYS A 5 -2.84 -11.98 -26.72
C CYS A 5 -2.91 -11.30 -25.35
N PHE A 6 -4.09 -11.27 -24.77
CA PHE A 6 -4.29 -10.74 -23.43
C PHE A 6 -3.46 -11.50 -22.40
N LYS A 7 -3.49 -12.82 -22.45
CA LYS A 7 -2.71 -13.65 -21.54
C LYS A 7 -1.22 -13.37 -21.65
N GLN A 8 -0.70 -13.26 -22.88
CA GLN A 8 0.71 -13.01 -23.07
C GLN A 8 1.17 -11.65 -22.55
N GLN A 9 0.33 -10.64 -22.65
CA GLN A 9 0.71 -9.29 -22.25
C GLN A 9 0.44 -8.97 -20.78
N TYR A 10 -0.62 -9.53 -20.22
CA TYR A 10 -1.08 -9.12 -18.88
C TYR A 10 -0.84 -10.15 -17.78
N LEU A 11 -0.88 -11.44 -18.07
CA LEU A 11 -0.64 -12.44 -17.04
C LEU A 11 0.77 -12.41 -16.43
N PRO A 12 1.82 -12.09 -17.18
CA PRO A 12 3.16 -12.00 -16.57
C PRO A 12 3.28 -10.96 -15.47
N CYS A 13 2.36 -10.00 -15.41
CA CYS A 13 2.37 -8.97 -14.38
C CYS A 13 1.79 -9.44 -13.04
N HIS A 14 1.25 -10.65 -12.98
CA HIS A 14 0.49 -11.14 -11.83
C HIS A 14 1.25 -11.03 -10.50
N GLU A 15 2.49 -11.48 -10.47
CA GLU A 15 3.27 -11.44 -9.24
C GLU A 15 3.52 -10.02 -8.75
N LYS A 16 3.83 -9.13 -9.66
CA LYS A 16 4.05 -7.74 -9.32
C LYS A 16 2.78 -7.08 -8.79
N LEU A 17 1.66 -7.33 -9.45
CA LEU A 17 0.38 -6.80 -9.02
C LEU A 17 0.02 -7.32 -7.63
N TYR A 18 0.23 -8.60 -7.39
CA TYR A 18 -0.05 -9.19 -6.09
C TYR A 18 0.82 -8.57 -4.99
N ARG A 19 2.11 -8.38 -5.26
CA ARG A 19 3.01 -7.77 -4.27
C ARG A 19 2.59 -6.35 -3.93
N ILE A 20 2.20 -5.56 -4.93
CA ILE A 20 1.73 -4.20 -4.70
C ILE A 20 0.44 -4.21 -3.88
N ALA A 21 -0.51 -5.06 -4.25
CA ALA A 21 -1.77 -5.17 -3.52
C ALA A 21 -1.55 -5.63 -2.09
N PHE A 22 -0.70 -6.62 -1.88
CA PHE A 22 -0.39 -7.12 -0.54
C PHE A 22 0.26 -6.03 0.31
N ARG A 23 1.18 -5.27 -0.28
CA ARG A 23 1.83 -4.18 0.45
C ARG A 23 0.85 -3.09 0.87
N LEU A 24 -0.12 -2.79 0.00
CA LEU A 24 -1.13 -1.78 0.31
C LEU A 24 -2.19 -2.27 1.30
N LEU A 25 -2.64 -3.50 1.16
CA LEU A 25 -3.77 -4.01 1.92
C LEU A 25 -3.38 -4.80 3.17
N GLY A 26 -2.20 -5.40 3.16
CA GLY A 26 -1.71 -6.16 4.29
C GLY A 26 -2.40 -7.49 4.53
N ASN A 27 -3.19 -7.97 3.58
CA ASN A 27 -3.96 -9.19 3.71
C ASN A 27 -3.93 -9.95 2.39
N ALA A 28 -3.59 -11.22 2.44
CA ALA A 28 -3.43 -12.02 1.23
C ALA A 28 -4.75 -12.22 0.47
N CYS A 29 -5.84 -12.46 1.19
CA CYS A 29 -7.14 -12.66 0.55
C CYS A 29 -7.62 -11.40 -0.15
N ASP A 30 -7.51 -10.26 0.54
CA ASP A 30 -7.89 -8.98 -0.05
C ASP A 30 -7.02 -8.63 -1.24
N ALA A 31 -5.73 -8.91 -1.15
CA ALA A 31 -4.80 -8.68 -2.25
C ALA A 31 -5.17 -9.49 -3.48
N GLU A 32 -5.49 -10.78 -3.30
CA GLU A 32 -5.91 -11.63 -4.40
C GLU A 32 -7.21 -11.13 -5.02
N ASP A 33 -8.17 -10.73 -4.19
CA ASP A 33 -9.44 -10.21 -4.67
C ASP A 33 -9.24 -8.97 -5.53
N MET A 34 -8.35 -8.07 -5.12
CA MET A 34 -8.09 -6.86 -5.90
C MET A 34 -7.35 -7.15 -7.20
N VAL A 35 -6.46 -8.12 -7.19
CA VAL A 35 -5.78 -8.54 -8.43
C VAL A 35 -6.80 -9.14 -9.41
N GLN A 36 -7.72 -9.98 -8.91
CA GLN A 36 -8.76 -10.53 -9.76
C GLN A 36 -9.67 -9.44 -10.32
N GLU A 37 -10.05 -8.49 -9.49
CA GLU A 37 -10.85 -7.34 -9.94
C GLU A 37 -10.13 -6.54 -11.01
N ALA A 38 -8.82 -6.35 -10.84
CA ALA A 38 -8.01 -5.65 -11.83
C ALA A 38 -8.03 -6.38 -13.17
N TYR A 39 -7.85 -7.70 -13.15
CA TYR A 39 -7.89 -8.49 -14.38
C TYR A 39 -9.27 -8.46 -15.04
N LEU A 40 -10.35 -8.49 -14.26
CA LEU A 40 -11.69 -8.36 -14.81
C LEU A 40 -11.88 -7.01 -15.50
N LYS A 41 -11.42 -5.93 -14.89
CA LYS A 41 -11.48 -4.61 -15.52
C LYS A 41 -10.66 -4.55 -16.79
N LEU A 42 -9.46 -5.10 -16.76
CA LEU A 42 -8.61 -5.14 -17.95
C LEU A 42 -9.28 -5.94 -19.06
N TRP A 43 -9.83 -7.09 -18.72
CA TRP A 43 -10.49 -7.93 -19.70
C TRP A 43 -11.69 -7.23 -20.33
N ASN A 44 -12.50 -6.55 -19.52
CA ASN A 44 -13.67 -5.82 -20.02
C ASN A 44 -13.28 -4.65 -20.93
N LYS A 45 -12.08 -4.11 -20.75
CA LYS A 45 -11.56 -3.03 -21.58
C LYS A 45 -10.57 -3.50 -22.66
N ARG A 46 -10.54 -4.80 -22.91
CA ARG A 46 -9.50 -5.38 -23.79
C ARG A 46 -9.40 -4.76 -25.17
N ASP A 47 -10.51 -4.28 -25.69
CA ASP A 47 -10.52 -3.65 -27.02
C ASP A 47 -9.78 -2.30 -27.01
N GLU A 48 -9.78 -1.62 -25.87
CA GLU A 48 -9.08 -0.36 -25.71
C GLU A 48 -7.59 -0.57 -25.41
N LEU A 49 -7.25 -1.77 -24.95
CA LEU A 49 -5.87 -2.07 -24.53
C LEU A 49 -4.88 -2.19 -25.68
N ALA A 50 -5.36 -2.32 -26.92
CA ALA A 50 -4.51 -2.41 -28.08
C ALA A 50 -3.60 -1.19 -28.24
N GLU A 51 -4.04 -0.04 -27.75
CA GLU A 51 -3.28 1.21 -27.85
C GLU A 51 -2.37 1.45 -26.65
N VAL A 52 -2.43 0.61 -25.64
CA VAL A 52 -1.62 0.78 -24.43
C VAL A 52 -0.18 0.39 -24.72
N LYS A 53 0.74 1.32 -24.51
CA LYS A 53 2.15 1.10 -24.80
C LYS A 53 2.86 0.26 -23.73
N ASN A 54 2.44 0.36 -22.49
CA ASN A 54 3.05 -0.37 -21.38
C ASN A 54 1.97 -1.07 -20.57
N PRO A 55 1.69 -2.34 -20.86
CA PRO A 55 0.66 -3.09 -20.15
C PRO A 55 0.90 -3.17 -18.64
N GLU A 56 2.15 -3.33 -18.23
CA GLU A 56 2.47 -3.43 -16.81
C GLU A 56 2.11 -2.15 -16.06
N SER A 57 2.55 -1.01 -16.56
CA SER A 57 2.25 0.27 -15.91
C SER A 57 0.76 0.57 -15.87
N TYR A 58 0.05 0.25 -16.93
CA TYR A 58 -1.39 0.44 -16.98
C TYR A 58 -2.09 -0.44 -15.95
N SER A 59 -1.67 -1.70 -15.85
CA SER A 59 -2.23 -2.64 -14.89
C SER A 59 -1.99 -2.18 -13.44
N VAL A 60 -0.80 -1.66 -13.17
CA VAL A 60 -0.46 -1.15 -11.83
C VAL A 60 -1.38 0.01 -11.45
N VAL A 61 -1.66 0.93 -12.37
CA VAL A 61 -2.55 2.07 -12.10
C VAL A 61 -3.97 1.56 -11.77
N ILE A 62 -4.49 0.63 -12.56
CA ILE A 62 -5.81 0.06 -12.30
C ILE A 62 -5.86 -0.63 -10.94
N LEU A 63 -4.85 -1.44 -10.64
CA LEU A 63 -4.78 -2.15 -9.37
C LEU A 63 -4.73 -1.18 -8.19
N LYS A 64 -3.86 -0.18 -8.25
CA LYS A 64 -3.72 0.78 -7.16
C LYS A 64 -5.03 1.54 -6.93
N ASN A 65 -5.71 1.93 -7.99
CA ASN A 65 -6.99 2.61 -7.85
C ASN A 65 -8.02 1.73 -7.13
N LEU A 66 -8.06 0.45 -7.46
CA LEU A 66 -8.95 -0.49 -6.79
C LEU A 66 -8.59 -0.66 -5.32
N CYS A 67 -7.29 -0.77 -5.02
CA CYS A 67 -6.83 -0.91 -3.65
C CYS A 67 -7.15 0.34 -2.83
N PHE A 68 -6.98 1.51 -3.41
CA PHE A 68 -7.28 2.76 -2.70
C PHE A 68 -8.79 2.91 -2.46
N ASP A 69 -9.62 2.52 -3.41
CA ASP A 69 -11.07 2.53 -3.23
C ASP A 69 -11.47 1.55 -2.12
N PHE A 70 -10.84 0.38 -2.08
CA PHE A 70 -11.06 -0.60 -1.03
C PHE A 70 -10.66 -0.03 0.33
N LEU A 71 -9.50 0.59 0.43
CA LEU A 71 -9.04 1.19 1.69
C LEU A 71 -9.94 2.32 2.16
N ARG A 72 -10.45 3.11 1.22
CA ARG A 72 -11.37 4.20 1.55
C ARG A 72 -12.69 3.67 2.10
N SER A 73 -13.24 2.63 1.49
CA SER A 73 -14.46 1.99 1.97
C SER A 73 -14.24 1.33 3.33
N ALA A 74 -13.11 0.67 3.50
CA ALA A 74 -12.77 0.02 4.76
C ALA A 74 -12.54 1.02 5.89
N LYS A 75 -12.08 2.24 5.57
CA LYS A 75 -11.82 3.28 6.57
C LYS A 75 -13.05 3.60 7.41
N ASP A 76 -14.22 3.64 6.78
CA ASP A 76 -15.44 3.96 7.49
C ASP A 76 -15.85 2.84 8.45
N ASN A 77 -15.38 1.63 8.22
CA ASN A 77 -15.73 0.47 9.03
C ASN A 77 -14.64 0.05 10.03
N ILE A 78 -13.47 0.72 9.97
CA ILE A 78 -12.32 0.25 10.72
C ILE A 78 -11.76 1.29 11.68
N ASP A 79 -12.57 2.23 12.05
CA ASP A 79 -12.13 3.30 12.94
C ASP A 79 -11.56 2.79 14.27
N ASP A 80 -11.96 1.59 14.68
CA ASP A 80 -11.54 1.03 15.95
C ASP A 80 -10.59 -0.16 15.86
N ARG A 81 -9.95 -0.38 14.72
CA ARG A 81 -9.00 -1.48 14.61
C ARG A 81 -7.81 -1.27 15.51
N ALA A 82 -7.50 -2.31 16.25
CA ALA A 82 -6.30 -2.31 17.06
C ALA A 82 -5.05 -2.24 16.17
N PRO A 83 -3.97 -1.66 16.68
CA PRO A 83 -2.73 -1.57 15.90
C PRO A 83 -2.23 -2.89 15.32
N GLU A 84 -2.56 -3.99 15.98
CA GLU A 84 -2.15 -5.31 15.50
C GLU A 84 -2.80 -5.68 14.18
N ASP A 85 -3.93 -5.09 13.88
CA ASP A 85 -4.64 -5.35 12.63
C ASP A 85 -4.03 -4.61 11.45
N LEU A 86 -3.11 -3.70 11.72
CA LEU A 86 -2.40 -3.01 10.67
C LEU A 86 -1.16 -3.82 10.32
N ASN A 87 -1.31 -4.62 9.30
CA ASN A 87 -0.20 -5.44 8.89
C ASN A 87 0.74 -4.59 8.05
N ILE A 88 1.88 -4.26 8.59
CA ILE A 88 2.93 -3.64 7.81
C ILE A 88 3.55 -4.77 7.01
N ALA A 89 3.14 -4.86 5.77
CA ALA A 89 3.59 -5.92 4.93
C ALA A 89 5.00 -5.73 4.53
N GLY A 90 5.83 -6.02 5.37
CA GLY A 90 7.21 -6.06 5.10
C GLY A 90 7.66 -7.46 5.18
N GLU A 91 7.84 -8.13 4.16
CA GLU A 91 8.22 -9.35 4.15
C GLU A 91 9.53 -9.64 4.39
N THR A 92 9.81 -10.17 5.27
CA THR A 92 11.10 -10.47 5.61
C THR A 92 11.48 -11.76 5.05
N SER A 93 12.34 -11.71 4.19
CA SER A 93 13.05 -12.90 3.91
C SER A 93 13.82 -13.20 5.13
N VAL A 94 13.61 -14.28 5.58
CA VAL A 94 14.20 -14.96 6.56
C VAL A 94 15.46 -14.53 7.01
N ALA A 95 15.58 -14.49 8.17
CA ALA A 95 16.78 -14.72 8.78
C ALA A 95 17.83 -13.78 8.70
N THR A 96 17.65 -12.79 8.07
CA THR A 96 18.73 -11.94 8.12
C THR A 96 18.74 -11.30 9.40
N GLU A 97 19.71 -11.29 9.97
CA GLU A 97 20.21 -10.57 11.03
C GLU A 97 19.20 -10.12 12.02
N ILE A 98 19.30 -10.71 13.16
CA ILE A 98 18.54 -10.37 14.36
C ILE A 98 18.55 -8.88 14.65
N GLU A 99 19.65 -8.22 14.36
CA GLU A 99 19.81 -6.77 14.60
C GLU A 99 18.89 -5.92 13.75
N ILE A 100 18.78 -6.22 12.47
CA ILE A 100 17.90 -5.50 11.56
C ILE A 100 16.46 -5.73 11.96
N LYS A 101 16.15 -6.94 12.37
CA LYS A 101 14.81 -7.30 12.83
C LYS A 101 14.41 -6.53 14.10
N ASP A 102 15.36 -6.35 15.02
CA ASP A 102 15.11 -5.61 16.23
C ASP A 102 14.91 -4.12 15.98
N GLU A 103 15.69 -3.52 15.10
CA GLU A 103 15.48 -2.13 14.70
C GLU A 103 14.16 -1.95 13.98
N PHE A 104 13.83 -2.86 13.09
CA PHE A 104 12.57 -2.84 12.38
C PHE A 104 11.40 -2.93 13.37
N ASN A 105 11.50 -3.82 14.34
CA ASN A 105 10.46 -3.98 15.37
C ASN A 105 10.31 -2.73 16.23
N ARG A 106 11.39 -2.05 16.54
CA ARG A 106 11.34 -0.79 17.30
C ARG A 106 10.63 0.31 16.51
N ILE A 107 10.98 0.45 15.23
CA ILE A 107 10.34 1.43 14.36
C ILE A 107 8.86 1.13 14.25
N LYS A 108 8.53 -0.13 14.04
CA LYS A 108 7.15 -0.58 13.94
C LYS A 108 6.36 -0.23 15.21
N GLU A 109 6.96 -0.47 16.36
CA GLU A 109 6.33 -0.15 17.65
C GLU A 109 6.08 1.35 17.81
N VAL A 110 7.05 2.17 17.46
CA VAL A 110 6.90 3.62 17.53
C VAL A 110 5.78 4.09 16.60
N ILE A 111 5.74 3.55 15.39
CA ILE A 111 4.69 3.89 14.42
C ILE A 111 3.31 3.52 14.96
N PHE A 112 3.18 2.35 15.58
CA PHE A 112 1.91 1.93 16.13
C PHE A 112 1.41 2.79 17.30
N HIS A 113 2.33 3.46 17.98
CA HIS A 113 1.95 4.34 19.09
C HIS A 113 1.69 5.79 18.66
N LEU A 114 1.85 6.11 17.38
CA LEU A 114 1.53 7.43 16.88
C LEU A 114 0.02 7.65 16.88
N PRO A 115 -0.44 8.91 16.98
CA PRO A 115 -1.85 9.21 16.78
C PRO A 115 -2.32 8.67 15.43
N ARG A 116 -3.56 8.27 15.37
CA ARG A 116 -4.12 7.56 14.24
C ARG A 116 -3.81 8.16 12.87
N GLN A 117 -4.05 9.45 12.70
CA GLN A 117 -3.82 10.09 11.41
C GLN A 117 -2.33 10.15 11.06
N GLN A 118 -1.49 10.43 12.05
CA GLN A 118 -0.04 10.43 11.84
C GLN A 118 0.45 9.04 11.43
N ARG A 119 -0.06 8.00 12.10
CA ARG A 119 0.29 6.63 11.80
C ARG A 119 -0.13 6.26 10.37
N GLN A 120 -1.35 6.63 9.99
CA GLN A 120 -1.89 6.30 8.68
C GLN A 120 -1.06 6.91 7.55
N VAL A 121 -0.76 8.20 7.63
CA VAL A 121 0.02 8.85 6.58
C VAL A 121 1.46 8.34 6.54
N MET A 122 2.02 8.02 7.71
CA MET A 122 3.38 7.49 7.80
C MET A 122 3.48 6.13 7.12
N ILE A 123 2.52 5.25 7.38
CA ILE A 123 2.48 3.93 6.75
C ILE A 123 2.30 4.05 5.24
N LEU A 124 1.36 4.87 4.80
CA LEU A 124 1.12 5.05 3.38
C LEU A 124 2.35 5.61 2.67
N ARG A 125 3.00 6.60 3.27
CA ARG A 125 4.14 7.25 2.61
C ARG A 125 5.42 6.43 2.62
N HIS A 126 5.76 5.85 3.77
CA HIS A 126 7.07 5.23 3.96
C HIS A 126 7.08 3.71 3.85
N VAL A 127 5.99 3.05 4.15
CA VAL A 127 5.90 1.59 4.01
C VAL A 127 5.37 1.22 2.64
N ASN A 128 4.32 1.91 2.20
CA ASN A 128 3.65 1.58 0.94
C ASN A 128 4.08 2.45 -0.24
N ASP A 129 5.01 3.37 -0.03
CA ASP A 129 5.54 4.24 -1.09
C ASP A 129 4.48 4.99 -1.88
N CYS A 130 3.42 5.42 -1.22
CA CYS A 130 2.37 6.17 -1.88
C CYS A 130 2.81 7.60 -2.15
N SER A 131 2.40 8.16 -3.27
CA SER A 131 2.61 9.56 -3.58
C SER A 131 1.68 10.42 -2.72
N MET A 132 1.94 11.73 -2.67
CA MET A 132 1.08 12.65 -1.94
C MET A 132 -0.34 12.62 -2.49
N GLU A 133 -0.49 12.55 -3.82
CA GLU A 133 -1.80 12.46 -4.45
C GLU A 133 -2.54 11.20 -4.08
N GLU A 134 -1.83 10.08 -4.01
CA GLU A 134 -2.42 8.80 -3.61
C GLU A 134 -2.88 8.85 -2.15
N ILE A 135 -2.08 9.48 -1.28
CA ILE A 135 -2.44 9.62 0.12
C ILE A 135 -3.68 10.51 0.28
N GLU A 136 -3.77 11.60 -0.49
CA GLU A 136 -4.96 12.45 -0.50
C GLU A 136 -6.21 11.64 -0.86
N LYS A 137 -6.08 10.77 -1.83
CA LYS A 137 -7.19 9.91 -2.27
C LYS A 137 -7.64 8.95 -1.20
N VAL A 138 -6.71 8.33 -0.51
CA VAL A 138 -7.01 7.33 0.52
C VAL A 138 -7.58 7.99 1.78
N THR A 139 -6.98 9.11 2.20
CA THR A 139 -7.31 9.71 3.49
C THR A 139 -8.38 10.81 3.42
N GLY A 140 -8.56 11.40 2.25
CA GLY A 140 -9.42 12.57 2.12
C GLY A 140 -8.81 13.86 2.65
N LEU A 141 -7.58 13.82 3.10
CA LEU A 141 -6.88 15.00 3.61
C LEU A 141 -6.20 15.74 2.46
N ASN A 142 -6.00 17.04 2.61
CA ASN A 142 -5.27 17.80 1.60
C ASN A 142 -3.75 17.70 1.82
N ALA A 143 -2.98 18.11 0.81
CA ALA A 143 -1.52 17.98 0.86
C ALA A 143 -0.88 18.71 2.03
N ILE A 144 -1.41 19.85 2.40
CA ILE A 144 -0.88 20.64 3.52
C ILE A 144 -1.03 19.86 4.82
N ASN A 145 -2.20 19.32 5.07
CA ASN A 145 -2.46 18.53 6.26
C ASN A 145 -1.60 17.27 6.31
N ILE A 146 -1.43 16.61 5.18
CA ILE A 146 -0.59 15.42 5.09
C ILE A 146 0.85 15.75 5.45
N ARG A 147 1.38 16.85 4.92
CA ARG A 147 2.75 17.28 5.22
C ARG A 147 2.93 17.59 6.71
N VAL A 148 1.95 18.25 7.32
CA VAL A 148 2.00 18.55 8.74
C VAL A 148 2.00 17.26 9.56
N LEU A 149 1.13 16.31 9.20
CA LEU A 149 1.06 15.03 9.91
C LEU A 149 2.37 14.23 9.77
N LEU A 150 2.93 14.20 8.58
CA LEU A 150 4.21 13.53 8.35
C LEU A 150 5.34 14.18 9.14
N SER A 151 5.38 15.50 9.17
CA SER A 151 6.40 16.23 9.92
C SER A 151 6.30 15.91 11.43
N ARG A 152 5.09 15.92 11.97
CA ARG A 152 4.85 15.60 13.38
C ARG A 152 5.21 14.14 13.69
N ALA A 153 4.84 13.23 12.80
CA ALA A 153 5.16 11.82 12.97
C ALA A 153 6.67 11.59 12.98
N ARG A 154 7.38 12.18 12.03
CA ARG A 154 8.83 12.05 11.95
C ARG A 154 9.52 12.63 13.18
N LYS A 155 9.01 13.75 13.69
CA LYS A 155 9.55 14.35 14.90
C LYS A 155 9.41 13.40 16.09
N LYS A 156 8.22 12.81 16.27
CA LYS A 156 7.99 11.87 17.35
C LYS A 156 8.88 10.63 17.24
N ILE A 157 9.07 10.12 16.05
CA ILE A 157 9.94 8.98 15.84
C ILE A 157 11.37 9.32 16.23
N ARG A 158 11.87 10.49 15.81
CA ARG A 158 13.22 10.91 16.16
C ARG A 158 13.37 11.09 17.68
N GLU A 159 12.41 11.67 18.34
CA GLU A 159 12.46 11.86 19.79
C GLU A 159 12.52 10.53 20.53
N GLN A 160 11.75 9.55 20.07
CA GLN A 160 11.75 8.22 20.67
C GLN A 160 13.10 7.51 20.50
N PHE A 161 13.72 7.66 19.33
CA PHE A 161 15.03 7.05 19.11
C PHE A 161 16.14 7.75 19.89
N ASN A 162 16.08 9.06 20.02
CA ASN A 162 17.09 9.80 20.77
C ASN A 162 17.02 9.55 22.28
N ARG A 163 15.86 9.17 22.79
CA ARG A 163 15.70 8.89 24.23
C ARG A 163 16.34 7.58 24.69
N LYS A 164 16.74 6.74 23.76
CA LYS A 164 17.32 5.44 24.11
C LYS A 164 18.83 5.43 24.16
N ASP A 165 19.44 6.57 23.97
CA ASP A 165 20.90 6.68 24.11
C ASP A 165 21.30 7.10 25.54
#